data_ceebab8bf707d4b728220afdfb1e12d4
#
_entry.id   ceebab8bf707d4b728220afdfb1e12d4
#
_cell.length_a   1.000
_cell.length_b   1.000
_cell.length_c   1.000
_cell.angle_alpha   90.00
_cell.angle_beta   90.00
_cell.angle_gamma   90.00
#
_symmetry.space_group_name_H-M   'P 1'
#
loop_
_entity.id
_entity.type
_entity.pdbx_description
1 polymer ?
#
loop_
_entity_poly.entity_id
_entity_poly.type
_entity_poly.pdbx_seq_one_letter_code
_entity_poly.pdbx_strand_id
1 'polypeptide(L)'
;MPSFVRLPSILTLLGVLSFCSLGGCTTPAHARGDDAVLEMHQAFKKGERQRLAALLPQVQGHPLEPLAAYWELRNRLDSASESEVQQFFSRYAGSYYEDRLRNDWLLQLGRRRDWSAIAVEFAKYRMQDDREVRCYALAADAVLSKKEVAQDALRLWYAQREADDGCAWLAEHLHSSKKINGLDLWRRARMAVDANRPKAAQQAVDIEAPRLSEQVGLIFKDPARYLDKRLLAVTRNRK
;
A
#
# COMPACT_ATOMS: atom_id res chain seq x y z
N MET A 1 1.87 17.76 100.20
CA MET A 1 1.41 19.16 100.37
C MET A 1 1.44 19.85 99.02
N PRO A 2 0.41 20.53 98.66
CA PRO A 2 0.13 20.97 97.31
C PRO A 2 0.65 22.35 97.01
N SER A 3 0.88 22.66 95.74
CA SER A 3 0.84 24.07 95.33
C SER A 3 0.31 24.15 93.89
N PHE A 4 -0.88 24.71 93.83
CA PHE A 4 -1.55 25.20 92.63
C PHE A 4 -0.81 26.41 92.07
N VAL A 5 -0.61 26.43 90.76
CA VAL A 5 -0.43 27.69 90.02
C VAL A 5 -1.24 27.65 88.72
N ARG A 6 -1.98 28.75 88.58
CA ARG A 6 -3.04 29.01 87.57
C ARG A 6 -2.50 29.24 86.13
N LEU A 7 -3.31 28.85 85.15
CA LEU A 7 -3.23 29.30 83.76
C LEU A 7 -3.51 30.82 83.63
N PRO A 8 -3.03 31.42 82.54
CA PRO A 8 -3.85 32.35 81.78
C PRO A 8 -4.10 31.91 80.32
N SER A 9 -5.35 32.12 79.98
CA SER A 9 -5.88 31.96 78.61
C SER A 9 -5.24 32.93 77.67
N ILE A 10 -4.74 32.44 76.55
CA ILE A 10 -4.39 33.29 75.43
C ILE A 10 -5.27 32.87 74.26
N LEU A 11 -6.11 33.79 73.82
CA LEU A 11 -6.93 33.80 72.65
C LEU A 11 -6.01 33.71 71.42
N THR A 12 -6.09 32.65 70.65
CA THR A 12 -5.39 32.56 69.34
C THR A 12 -6.40 32.75 68.22
N LEU A 13 -6.21 33.84 67.46
CA LEU A 13 -6.90 34.18 66.25
C LEU A 13 -6.65 33.07 65.19
N LEU A 14 -7.73 32.50 64.72
CA LEU A 14 -7.70 31.65 63.49
C LEU A 14 -7.56 32.56 62.27
N GLY A 15 -6.36 32.59 61.67
CA GLY A 15 -6.12 33.09 60.33
C GLY A 15 -6.42 31.97 59.30
N VAL A 16 -7.53 32.11 58.59
CA VAL A 16 -7.86 31.25 57.47
C VAL A 16 -6.98 31.68 56.27
N LEU A 17 -5.86 30.98 56.04
CA LEU A 17 -5.11 31.07 54.80
C LEU A 17 -5.86 30.30 53.73
N SER A 18 -6.58 31.03 52.87
CA SER A 18 -7.21 30.53 51.65
C SER A 18 -6.10 30.20 50.64
N PHE A 19 -5.73 28.92 50.56
CA PHE A 19 -4.86 28.41 49.50
C PHE A 19 -5.68 28.34 48.21
N CYS A 20 -5.64 29.39 47.38
CA CYS A 20 -6.05 29.31 45.98
C CYS A 20 -5.05 28.43 45.25
N SER A 21 -5.30 27.12 45.22
CA SER A 21 -4.64 26.21 44.28
C SER A 21 -5.10 26.59 42.86
N LEU A 22 -4.23 27.30 42.15
CA LEU A 22 -4.26 27.40 40.66
C LEU A 22 -4.08 26.00 40.09
N GLY A 23 -5.16 25.26 40.07
CA GLY A 23 -5.25 24.03 39.32
C GLY A 23 -5.17 24.38 37.82
N GLY A 24 -3.96 24.49 37.30
CA GLY A 24 -3.75 24.49 35.86
C GLY A 24 -4.38 23.23 35.29
N CYS A 25 -5.45 23.36 34.51
CA CYS A 25 -5.95 22.29 33.69
C CYS A 25 -4.85 21.93 32.68
N THR A 26 -3.94 21.05 33.07
CA THR A 26 -3.06 20.37 32.13
C THR A 26 -3.95 19.41 31.34
N THR A 27 -4.44 19.86 30.20
CA THR A 27 -4.98 18.92 29.19
C THR A 27 -3.89 17.89 28.95
N PRO A 28 -4.17 16.58 29.10
CA PRO A 28 -3.16 15.56 28.91
C PRO A 28 -2.58 15.70 27.51
N ALA A 29 -1.27 15.64 27.38
CA ALA A 29 -0.55 15.78 26.10
C ALA A 29 -1.07 14.80 25.03
N HIS A 30 -1.66 13.68 25.45
CA HIS A 30 -2.35 12.71 24.58
C HIS A 30 -3.54 13.30 23.84
N ALA A 31 -4.36 14.15 24.44
CA ALA A 31 -5.55 14.70 23.77
C ALA A 31 -5.21 15.58 22.56
N ARG A 32 -4.10 16.32 22.60
CA ARG A 32 -3.65 17.13 21.44
C ARG A 32 -3.13 16.28 20.30
N GLY A 33 -2.47 15.15 20.60
CA GLY A 33 -1.98 14.20 19.62
C GLY A 33 -3.12 13.46 18.92
N ASP A 34 -4.17 13.07 19.63
CA ASP A 34 -5.35 12.37 19.09
C ASP A 34 -6.04 13.18 18.00
N ASP A 35 -6.30 14.48 18.25
CA ASP A 35 -6.91 15.36 17.26
C ASP A 35 -6.05 15.49 16.00
N ALA A 36 -4.73 15.62 16.16
CA ALA A 36 -3.80 15.68 15.03
C ALA A 36 -3.79 14.38 14.22
N VAL A 37 -3.86 13.21 14.87
CA VAL A 37 -3.96 11.91 14.17
C VAL A 37 -5.26 11.80 13.38
N LEU A 38 -6.39 12.20 13.95
CA LEU A 38 -7.68 12.21 13.24
C LEU A 38 -7.65 13.14 12.04
N GLU A 39 -7.05 14.32 12.20
CA GLU A 39 -6.90 15.27 11.10
C GLU A 39 -5.97 14.74 10.00
N MET A 40 -4.85 14.11 10.36
CA MET A 40 -3.95 13.44 9.41
C MET A 40 -4.65 12.33 8.64
N HIS A 41 -5.54 11.56 9.28
CA HIS A 41 -6.33 10.55 8.59
C HIS A 41 -7.24 11.17 7.50
N GLN A 42 -7.87 12.31 7.79
CA GLN A 42 -8.68 13.01 6.80
C GLN A 42 -7.82 13.59 5.66
N ALA A 43 -6.70 14.21 5.99
CA ALA A 43 -5.74 14.74 5.03
C ALA A 43 -5.16 13.63 4.13
N PHE A 44 -4.86 12.46 4.69
CA PHE A 44 -4.41 11.29 3.93
C PHE A 44 -5.45 10.83 2.91
N LYS A 45 -6.72 10.69 3.31
CA LYS A 45 -7.82 10.30 2.41
C LYS A 45 -8.01 11.28 1.24
N LYS A 46 -7.73 12.56 1.46
CA LYS A 46 -7.85 13.62 0.46
C LYS A 46 -6.57 13.84 -0.37
N GLY A 47 -5.46 13.21 -0.02
CA GLY A 47 -4.18 13.41 -0.68
C GLY A 47 -3.51 14.77 -0.37
N GLU A 48 -3.81 15.38 0.77
CA GLU A 48 -3.34 16.71 1.18
C GLU A 48 -1.90 16.65 1.72
N ARG A 49 -0.91 16.52 0.83
CA ARG A 49 0.52 16.34 1.19
C ARG A 49 1.06 17.39 2.15
N GLN A 50 0.79 18.66 1.87
CA GLN A 50 1.28 19.77 2.70
C GLN A 50 0.69 19.73 4.11
N ARG A 51 -0.59 19.37 4.21
CA ARG A 51 -1.27 19.23 5.51
C ARG A 51 -0.69 18.10 6.33
N LEU A 52 -0.45 16.95 5.72
CA LEU A 52 0.20 15.81 6.38
C LEU A 52 1.58 16.19 6.93
N ALA A 53 2.41 16.87 6.14
CA ALA A 53 3.73 17.34 6.56
C ALA A 53 3.66 18.34 7.72
N ALA A 54 2.67 19.25 7.72
CA ALA A 54 2.48 20.26 8.79
C ALA A 54 1.97 19.64 10.10
N LEU A 55 1.21 18.55 10.05
CA LEU A 55 0.64 17.89 11.23
C LEU A 55 1.59 16.86 11.84
N LEU A 56 2.48 16.25 11.07
CA LEU A 56 3.36 15.17 11.53
C LEU A 56 4.17 15.52 12.79
N PRO A 57 4.73 16.74 12.98
CA PRO A 57 5.44 17.09 14.21
C PRO A 57 4.56 17.07 15.46
N GLN A 58 3.24 17.24 15.32
CA GLN A 58 2.30 17.30 16.45
C GLN A 58 1.98 15.92 17.02
N VAL A 59 2.27 14.86 16.29
CA VAL A 59 2.05 13.46 16.69
C VAL A 59 3.33 12.76 17.13
N GLN A 60 4.43 13.51 17.26
CA GLN A 60 5.70 12.95 17.70
C GLN A 60 5.59 12.41 19.13
N GLY A 61 6.01 11.16 19.36
CA GLY A 61 5.88 10.46 20.63
C GLY A 61 4.48 9.88 20.91
N HIS A 62 3.53 10.09 20.02
CA HIS A 62 2.20 9.49 20.14
C HIS A 62 2.24 8.00 19.78
N PRO A 63 1.43 7.10 20.41
CA PRO A 63 1.40 5.68 20.06
C PRO A 63 1.12 5.38 18.59
N LEU A 64 0.38 6.26 17.90
CA LEU A 64 0.07 6.16 16.46
C LEU A 64 1.04 6.95 15.58
N GLU A 65 2.16 7.44 16.09
CA GLU A 65 3.18 8.13 15.29
C GLU A 65 3.64 7.29 14.07
N PRO A 66 3.91 5.97 14.19
CA PRO A 66 4.32 5.18 13.04
C PRO A 66 3.26 5.13 11.92
N LEU A 67 1.98 5.12 12.28
CA LEU A 67 0.87 5.20 11.32
C LEU A 67 0.81 6.57 10.65
N ALA A 68 0.92 7.64 11.43
CA ALA A 68 0.89 9.01 10.93
C ALA A 68 2.06 9.29 9.97
N ALA A 69 3.26 8.85 10.32
CA ALA A 69 4.44 8.94 9.48
C ALA A 69 4.31 8.09 8.19
N TYR A 70 3.68 6.91 8.29
CA TYR A 70 3.35 6.10 7.13
C TYR A 70 2.40 6.85 6.17
N TRP A 71 1.33 7.48 6.66
CA TRP A 71 0.41 8.26 5.83
C TRP A 71 1.12 9.41 5.11
N GLU A 72 1.98 10.14 5.82
CA GLU A 72 2.73 11.26 5.26
C GLU A 72 3.65 10.77 4.13
N LEU A 73 4.52 9.82 4.41
CA LEU A 73 5.51 9.36 3.43
C LEU A 73 4.86 8.62 2.25
N ARG A 74 3.85 7.77 2.50
CA ARG A 74 3.12 7.07 1.45
C ARG A 74 2.46 8.03 0.47
N ASN A 75 1.90 9.14 0.96
CA ASN A 75 1.19 10.11 0.12
C ASN A 75 2.12 10.82 -0.89
N ARG A 76 3.42 10.89 -0.60
CA ARG A 76 4.44 11.49 -1.48
C ARG A 76 5.53 10.51 -1.91
N LEU A 77 5.28 9.21 -1.83
CA LEU A 77 6.27 8.18 -2.08
C LEU A 77 6.83 8.20 -3.52
N ASP A 78 6.07 8.71 -4.47
CA ASP A 78 6.47 8.94 -5.85
C ASP A 78 7.63 9.95 -5.99
N SER A 79 7.73 10.90 -5.05
CA SER A 79 8.74 11.96 -5.00
C SER A 79 9.74 11.83 -3.84
N ALA A 80 9.54 10.84 -2.98
CA ALA A 80 10.44 10.58 -1.86
C ALA A 80 11.80 10.07 -2.36
N SER A 81 12.86 10.52 -1.69
CA SER A 81 14.20 9.97 -1.89
C SER A 81 14.35 8.60 -1.23
N GLU A 82 15.26 7.79 -1.74
CA GLU A 82 15.60 6.51 -1.11
C GLU A 82 16.05 6.71 0.35
N SER A 83 16.82 7.75 0.63
CA SER A 83 17.27 8.06 2.00
C SER A 83 16.10 8.28 2.97
N GLU A 84 15.05 9.00 2.56
CA GLU A 84 13.86 9.21 3.40
C GLU A 84 13.14 7.88 3.69
N VAL A 85 13.02 7.02 2.68
CA VAL A 85 12.42 5.68 2.83
C VAL A 85 13.24 4.83 3.79
N GLN A 86 14.58 4.81 3.66
CA GLN A 86 15.45 4.05 4.55
C GLN A 86 15.44 4.61 5.99
N GLN A 87 15.33 5.92 6.18
CA GLN A 87 15.15 6.53 7.49
C GLN A 87 13.86 6.07 8.14
N PHE A 88 12.75 6.00 7.39
CA PHE A 88 11.49 5.47 7.90
C PHE A 88 11.64 4.00 8.34
N PHE A 89 12.25 3.15 7.51
CA PHE A 89 12.48 1.75 7.83
C PHE A 89 13.32 1.57 9.10
N SER A 90 14.35 2.39 9.26
CA SER A 90 15.21 2.36 10.45
C SER A 90 14.49 2.83 11.71
N ARG A 91 13.72 3.92 11.60
CA ARG A 91 13.00 4.51 12.73
C ARG A 91 11.88 3.62 13.25
N TYR A 92 11.17 2.93 12.37
CA TYR A 92 10.01 2.10 12.71
C TYR A 92 10.27 0.60 12.52
N ALA A 93 11.54 0.20 12.62
CA ALA A 93 11.98 -1.17 12.42
C ALA A 93 11.16 -2.17 13.26
N GLY A 94 10.76 -3.28 12.66
CA GLY A 94 9.97 -4.33 13.29
C GLY A 94 8.47 -4.03 13.38
N SER A 95 8.01 -2.81 13.09
CA SER A 95 6.60 -2.46 13.12
C SER A 95 5.84 -2.98 11.88
N TYR A 96 4.51 -3.07 12.01
CA TYR A 96 3.63 -3.32 10.87
C TYR A 96 3.80 -2.27 9.76
N TYR A 97 3.97 -0.99 10.13
CA TYR A 97 4.05 0.12 9.17
C TYR A 97 5.36 0.16 8.41
N GLU A 98 6.46 -0.33 8.98
CA GLU A 98 7.71 -0.55 8.23
C GLU A 98 7.47 -1.47 7.05
N ASP A 99 6.87 -2.63 7.30
CA ASP A 99 6.67 -3.65 6.27
C ASP A 99 5.59 -3.23 5.26
N ARG A 100 4.56 -2.49 5.73
CA ARG A 100 3.53 -1.91 4.86
C ARG A 100 4.09 -0.86 3.91
N LEU A 101 4.96 0.03 4.39
CA LEU A 101 5.63 0.99 3.52
C LEU A 101 6.61 0.30 2.56
N ARG A 102 7.25 -0.80 3.00
CA ARG A 102 8.12 -1.61 2.13
C ARG A 102 7.34 -2.21 0.97
N ASN A 103 6.11 -2.67 1.20
CA ASN A 103 5.21 -3.07 0.11
C ASN A 103 4.99 -1.94 -0.90
N ASP A 104 4.58 -0.77 -0.41
CA ASP A 104 4.31 0.38 -1.28
C ASP A 104 5.57 0.84 -2.03
N TRP A 105 6.75 0.76 -1.39
CA TRP A 105 8.04 1.06 -2.01
C TRP A 105 8.43 0.05 -3.08
N LEU A 106 8.25 -1.25 -2.83
CA LEU A 106 8.48 -2.30 -3.82
C LEU A 106 7.61 -2.13 -5.07
N LEU A 107 6.34 -1.71 -4.91
CA LEU A 107 5.48 -1.35 -6.03
C LEU A 107 6.04 -0.15 -6.83
N GLN A 108 6.63 0.86 -6.15
CA GLN A 108 7.27 1.99 -6.83
C GLN A 108 8.54 1.57 -7.59
N LEU A 109 9.39 0.78 -6.95
CA LEU A 109 10.60 0.24 -7.58
C LEU A 109 10.23 -0.62 -8.80
N GLY A 110 9.17 -1.43 -8.69
CA GLY A 110 8.65 -2.24 -9.77
C GLY A 110 8.22 -1.42 -10.98
N ARG A 111 7.46 -0.35 -10.76
CA ARG A 111 7.07 0.59 -11.84
C ARG A 111 8.28 1.28 -12.49
N ARG A 112 9.34 1.55 -11.72
CA ARG A 112 10.61 2.10 -12.24
C ARG A 112 11.52 1.05 -12.88
N ARG A 113 11.17 -0.26 -12.78
CA ARG A 113 11.99 -1.38 -13.25
C ARG A 113 13.38 -1.43 -12.59
N ASP A 114 13.47 -0.96 -11.36
CA ASP A 114 14.71 -1.04 -10.57
C ASP A 114 14.85 -2.43 -9.94
N TRP A 115 15.25 -3.37 -10.76
CA TRP A 115 15.36 -4.78 -10.38
C TRP A 115 16.38 -5.00 -9.26
N SER A 116 17.47 -4.23 -9.26
CA SER A 116 18.50 -4.34 -8.23
C SER A 116 17.99 -3.93 -6.86
N ALA A 117 17.29 -2.79 -6.78
CA ALA A 117 16.69 -2.34 -5.53
C ALA A 117 15.55 -3.28 -5.07
N ILE A 118 14.75 -3.83 -6.00
CA ILE A 118 13.73 -4.84 -5.68
C ILE A 118 14.35 -6.07 -5.03
N ALA A 119 15.44 -6.62 -5.59
CA ALA A 119 16.09 -7.82 -5.05
C ALA A 119 16.57 -7.60 -3.60
N VAL A 120 17.11 -6.41 -3.30
CA VAL A 120 17.57 -6.04 -1.95
C VAL A 120 16.42 -5.85 -0.98
N GLU A 121 15.37 -5.10 -1.39
CA GLU A 121 14.26 -4.74 -0.49
C GLU A 121 13.26 -5.88 -0.31
N PHE A 122 13.03 -6.71 -1.33
CA PHE A 122 12.13 -7.86 -1.23
C PHE A 122 12.64 -8.91 -0.22
N ALA A 123 13.95 -9.08 -0.08
CA ALA A 123 14.53 -9.97 0.91
C ALA A 123 14.17 -9.59 2.36
N LYS A 124 13.83 -8.32 2.61
CA LYS A 124 13.44 -7.79 3.91
C LYS A 124 11.91 -7.72 4.10
N TYR A 125 11.13 -7.95 3.04
CA TYR A 125 9.67 -7.86 3.06
C TYR A 125 9.06 -9.11 3.69
N ARG A 126 8.42 -8.96 4.86
CA ARG A 126 7.97 -10.08 5.70
C ARG A 126 6.57 -10.57 5.36
N MET A 127 5.62 -9.65 5.07
CA MET A 127 4.23 -10.01 4.78
C MET A 127 4.10 -10.84 3.51
N GLN A 128 4.80 -10.51 2.45
CA GLN A 128 4.80 -11.18 1.14
C GLN A 128 3.40 -11.54 0.60
N ASP A 129 2.39 -10.76 0.98
CA ASP A 129 0.98 -10.97 0.68
C ASP A 129 0.52 -10.31 -0.62
N ASP A 130 1.27 -9.33 -1.13
CA ASP A 130 0.99 -8.65 -2.38
C ASP A 130 1.50 -9.45 -3.59
N ARG A 131 0.57 -9.87 -4.47
CA ARG A 131 0.92 -10.66 -5.67
C ARG A 131 1.71 -9.87 -6.70
N GLU A 132 1.38 -8.60 -6.89
CA GLU A 132 2.10 -7.74 -7.83
C GLU A 132 3.55 -7.56 -7.41
N VAL A 133 3.79 -7.31 -6.12
CA VAL A 133 5.15 -7.25 -5.55
C VAL A 133 5.90 -8.56 -5.77
N ARG A 134 5.25 -9.70 -5.57
CA ARG A 134 5.85 -11.01 -5.83
C ARG A 134 6.18 -11.22 -7.31
N CYS A 135 5.34 -10.73 -8.21
CA CYS A 135 5.65 -10.77 -9.65
C CYS A 135 6.86 -9.90 -9.98
N TYR A 136 7.00 -8.72 -9.38
CA TYR A 136 8.21 -7.89 -9.54
C TYR A 136 9.46 -8.58 -8.98
N ALA A 137 9.35 -9.29 -7.86
CA ALA A 137 10.48 -10.04 -7.32
C ALA A 137 10.92 -11.18 -8.26
N LEU A 138 9.98 -11.92 -8.84
CA LEU A 138 10.28 -12.92 -9.87
C LEU A 138 10.84 -12.29 -11.15
N ALA A 139 10.39 -11.08 -11.51
CA ALA A 139 10.97 -10.34 -12.63
C ALA A 139 12.43 -9.97 -12.36
N ALA A 140 12.76 -9.51 -11.15
CA ALA A 140 14.13 -9.24 -10.75
C ALA A 140 15.00 -10.53 -10.82
N ASP A 141 14.49 -11.65 -10.34
CA ASP A 141 15.16 -12.95 -10.43
C ASP A 141 15.40 -13.38 -11.89
N ALA A 142 14.41 -13.21 -12.77
CA ALA A 142 14.54 -13.55 -14.19
C ALA A 142 15.57 -12.67 -14.92
N VAL A 143 15.56 -11.36 -14.63
CA VAL A 143 16.42 -10.38 -15.31
C VAL A 143 17.86 -10.46 -14.81
N LEU A 144 18.05 -10.44 -13.48
CA LEU A 144 19.37 -10.34 -12.87
C LEU A 144 20.10 -11.70 -12.78
N SER A 145 19.37 -12.76 -12.41
CA SER A 145 19.93 -14.06 -12.08
C SER A 145 19.64 -15.12 -13.11
N LYS A 146 18.84 -14.82 -14.15
CA LYS A 146 18.37 -15.74 -15.18
C LYS A 146 17.73 -17.02 -14.60
N LYS A 147 17.12 -16.91 -13.41
CA LYS A 147 16.41 -18.02 -12.77
C LYS A 147 15.21 -18.44 -13.61
N GLU A 148 14.90 -19.74 -13.58
CA GLU A 148 13.67 -20.26 -14.20
C GLU A 148 12.49 -19.96 -13.28
N VAL A 149 11.64 -19.00 -13.68
CA VAL A 149 10.53 -18.50 -12.86
C VAL A 149 9.15 -18.68 -13.51
N ALA A 150 9.09 -19.29 -14.71
CA ALA A 150 7.88 -19.34 -15.53
C ALA A 150 6.69 -19.97 -14.80
N GLN A 151 6.88 -21.08 -14.11
CA GLN A 151 5.80 -21.76 -13.40
C GLN A 151 5.26 -20.93 -12.23
N ASP A 152 6.13 -20.30 -11.46
CA ASP A 152 5.74 -19.45 -10.35
C ASP A 152 5.04 -18.18 -10.85
N ALA A 153 5.54 -17.59 -11.91
CA ALA A 153 4.94 -16.43 -12.58
C ALA A 153 3.51 -16.75 -13.06
N LEU A 154 3.30 -17.85 -13.76
CA LEU A 154 1.99 -18.28 -14.21
C LEU A 154 1.05 -18.53 -13.03
N ARG A 155 1.51 -19.20 -11.98
CA ARG A 155 0.73 -19.45 -10.76
C ARG A 155 0.24 -18.14 -10.13
N LEU A 156 1.12 -17.15 -9.97
CA LEU A 156 0.76 -15.84 -9.43
C LEU A 156 -0.21 -15.11 -10.34
N TRP A 157 0.06 -15.07 -11.63
CA TRP A 157 -0.75 -14.34 -12.60
C TRP A 157 -2.14 -14.91 -12.76
N TYR A 158 -2.28 -16.24 -12.77
CA TYR A 158 -3.60 -16.90 -12.82
C TYR A 158 -4.41 -16.67 -11.54
N ALA A 159 -3.75 -16.56 -10.38
CA ALA A 159 -4.40 -16.24 -9.12
C ALA A 159 -4.72 -14.74 -8.97
N GLN A 160 -4.16 -13.87 -9.80
CA GLN A 160 -4.42 -12.44 -9.76
C GLN A 160 -5.78 -12.13 -10.37
N ARG A 161 -6.65 -11.50 -9.59
CA ARG A 161 -8.02 -11.20 -10.04
C ARG A 161 -8.06 -9.99 -10.95
N GLU A 162 -7.44 -8.90 -10.54
CA GLU A 162 -7.43 -7.64 -11.28
C GLU A 162 -6.24 -7.56 -12.24
N ALA A 163 -6.25 -6.59 -13.13
CA ALA A 163 -5.09 -6.23 -13.91
C ALA A 163 -4.06 -5.51 -13.03
N ASP A 164 -2.80 -5.88 -13.13
CA ASP A 164 -1.68 -5.23 -12.48
C ASP A 164 -0.49 -5.11 -13.44
N ASP A 165 0.45 -4.24 -13.11
CA ASP A 165 1.62 -4.01 -13.95
C ASP A 165 2.69 -5.09 -13.78
N GLY A 166 2.91 -5.56 -12.56
CA GLY A 166 4.02 -6.48 -12.25
C GLY A 166 3.88 -7.84 -12.91
N CYS A 167 2.73 -8.50 -12.74
CA CYS A 167 2.51 -9.81 -13.32
C CYS A 167 2.35 -9.75 -14.84
N ALA A 168 1.77 -8.66 -15.38
CA ALA A 168 1.67 -8.49 -16.82
C ALA A 168 3.03 -8.29 -17.47
N TRP A 169 3.85 -7.40 -16.92
CA TRP A 169 5.22 -7.19 -17.43
C TRP A 169 6.04 -8.48 -17.39
N LEU A 170 5.95 -9.23 -16.29
CA LEU A 170 6.65 -10.52 -16.15
C LEU A 170 6.16 -11.52 -17.20
N ALA A 171 4.85 -11.61 -17.45
CA ALA A 171 4.27 -12.49 -18.46
C ALA A 171 4.74 -12.09 -19.86
N GLU A 172 4.75 -10.81 -20.21
CA GLU A 172 5.26 -10.29 -21.47
C GLU A 172 6.76 -10.63 -21.66
N HIS A 173 7.57 -10.41 -20.64
CA HIS A 173 9.00 -10.73 -20.65
C HIS A 173 9.25 -12.24 -20.89
N LEU A 174 8.51 -13.09 -20.16
CA LEU A 174 8.61 -14.54 -20.31
C LEU A 174 8.10 -15.05 -21.67
N HIS A 175 7.04 -14.44 -22.20
CA HIS A 175 6.53 -14.75 -23.54
C HIS A 175 7.53 -14.36 -24.62
N SER A 176 8.09 -13.15 -24.56
CA SER A 176 9.10 -12.66 -25.51
C SER A 176 10.37 -13.53 -25.48
N SER A 177 10.74 -14.06 -24.32
CA SER A 177 11.87 -14.99 -24.16
C SER A 177 11.52 -16.46 -24.39
N LYS A 178 10.29 -16.77 -24.86
CA LYS A 178 9.77 -18.11 -25.16
C LYS A 178 9.76 -19.07 -23.95
N LYS A 179 9.65 -18.52 -22.74
CA LYS A 179 9.54 -19.28 -21.49
C LYS A 179 8.10 -19.66 -21.16
N ILE A 180 7.13 -18.90 -21.66
CA ILE A 180 5.69 -19.23 -21.71
C ILE A 180 5.20 -19.08 -23.13
N ASN A 181 4.04 -19.62 -23.43
CA ASN A 181 3.48 -19.65 -24.78
C ASN A 181 2.11 -18.96 -24.86
N GLY A 182 1.59 -18.77 -26.09
CA GLY A 182 0.32 -18.10 -26.32
C GLY A 182 -0.89 -18.79 -25.66
N LEU A 183 -0.84 -20.11 -25.45
CA LEU A 183 -1.93 -20.81 -24.73
C LEU A 183 -2.01 -20.38 -23.27
N ASP A 184 -0.90 -20.06 -22.65
CA ASP A 184 -0.85 -19.54 -21.28
C ASP A 184 -1.53 -18.17 -21.21
N LEU A 185 -1.26 -17.29 -22.17
CA LEU A 185 -1.87 -15.96 -22.29
C LEU A 185 -3.38 -16.07 -22.55
N TRP A 186 -3.79 -16.92 -23.48
CA TRP A 186 -5.21 -17.18 -23.74
C TRP A 186 -5.92 -17.81 -22.54
N ARG A 187 -5.24 -18.65 -21.77
CA ARG A 187 -5.78 -19.18 -20.50
C ARG A 187 -6.06 -18.06 -19.53
N ARG A 188 -5.10 -17.14 -19.34
CA ARG A 188 -5.30 -15.96 -18.48
C ARG A 188 -6.47 -15.10 -18.96
N ALA A 189 -6.55 -14.82 -20.26
CA ALA A 189 -7.65 -14.05 -20.85
C ALA A 189 -9.02 -14.69 -20.55
N ARG A 190 -9.17 -16.01 -20.74
CA ARG A 190 -10.41 -16.73 -20.41
C ARG A 190 -10.76 -16.64 -18.93
N MET A 191 -9.79 -16.86 -18.03
CA MET A 191 -10.03 -16.75 -16.60
C MET A 191 -10.49 -15.35 -16.21
N ALA A 192 -9.97 -14.32 -16.87
CA ALA A 192 -10.39 -12.94 -16.62
C ALA A 192 -11.82 -12.66 -17.15
N VAL A 193 -12.19 -13.26 -18.28
CA VAL A 193 -13.57 -13.21 -18.82
C VAL A 193 -14.54 -13.87 -17.84
N ASP A 194 -14.23 -15.07 -17.38
CA ASP A 194 -15.06 -15.81 -16.42
C ASP A 194 -15.22 -15.04 -15.09
N ALA A 195 -14.21 -14.32 -14.67
CA ALA A 195 -14.24 -13.47 -13.49
C ALA A 195 -14.88 -12.09 -13.73
N ASN A 196 -15.33 -11.78 -14.94
CA ASN A 196 -15.86 -10.47 -15.36
C ASN A 196 -14.85 -9.32 -15.12
N ARG A 197 -13.60 -9.50 -15.59
CA ARG A 197 -12.50 -8.55 -15.43
C ARG A 197 -11.96 -8.09 -16.81
N PRO A 198 -12.64 -7.12 -17.47
CA PRO A 198 -12.29 -6.71 -18.82
C PRO A 198 -10.85 -6.20 -18.96
N LYS A 199 -10.34 -5.43 -18.01
CA LYS A 199 -8.96 -4.92 -18.03
C LYS A 199 -7.93 -6.05 -17.96
N ALA A 200 -8.17 -7.06 -17.13
CA ALA A 200 -7.27 -8.19 -17.01
C ALA A 200 -7.30 -9.09 -18.24
N ALA A 201 -8.48 -9.26 -18.85
CA ALA A 201 -8.62 -9.97 -20.13
C ALA A 201 -7.90 -9.21 -21.26
N GLN A 202 -8.12 -7.91 -21.35
CA GLN A 202 -7.46 -7.06 -22.33
C GLN A 202 -5.94 -7.11 -22.20
N GLN A 203 -5.41 -6.99 -21.00
CA GLN A 203 -3.97 -7.04 -20.73
C GLN A 203 -3.32 -8.35 -21.23
N ALA A 204 -3.97 -9.49 -21.03
CA ALA A 204 -3.48 -10.76 -21.55
C ALA A 204 -3.56 -10.85 -23.10
N VAL A 205 -4.62 -10.29 -23.68
CA VAL A 205 -4.79 -10.23 -25.15
C VAL A 205 -3.80 -9.25 -25.77
N ASP A 206 -3.47 -8.16 -25.11
CA ASP A 206 -2.47 -7.18 -25.61
C ASP A 206 -1.10 -7.82 -25.81
N ILE A 207 -0.71 -8.75 -24.95
CA ILE A 207 0.58 -9.45 -25.07
C ILE A 207 0.59 -10.43 -26.26
N GLU A 208 -0.47 -11.23 -26.44
CA GLU A 208 -0.51 -12.29 -27.45
C GLU A 208 -0.97 -11.80 -28.82
N ALA A 209 -2.00 -10.97 -28.83
CA ALA A 209 -2.69 -10.56 -30.04
C ALA A 209 -3.15 -9.09 -29.96
N PRO A 210 -2.24 -8.10 -29.98
CA PRO A 210 -2.56 -6.68 -29.78
C PRO A 210 -3.66 -6.15 -30.70
N ARG A 211 -3.74 -6.68 -31.96
CA ARG A 211 -4.78 -6.31 -32.94
C ARG A 211 -6.20 -6.70 -32.52
N LEU A 212 -6.34 -7.62 -31.55
CA LEU A 212 -7.63 -8.06 -31.03
C LEU A 212 -8.03 -7.34 -29.75
N SER A 213 -7.16 -6.54 -29.17
CA SER A 213 -7.35 -5.87 -27.88
C SER A 213 -8.63 -5.04 -27.81
N GLU A 214 -8.89 -4.22 -28.85
CA GLU A 214 -10.10 -3.40 -28.91
C GLU A 214 -11.40 -4.22 -28.90
N GLN A 215 -11.33 -5.47 -29.39
CA GLN A 215 -12.49 -6.35 -29.43
C GLN A 215 -12.90 -6.86 -28.05
N VAL A 216 -11.98 -6.88 -27.08
CA VAL A 216 -12.27 -7.32 -25.71
C VAL A 216 -13.39 -6.48 -25.10
N GLY A 217 -13.31 -5.14 -25.25
CA GLY A 217 -14.36 -4.24 -24.78
C GLY A 217 -15.73 -4.48 -25.43
N LEU A 218 -15.75 -4.82 -26.71
CA LEU A 218 -16.98 -5.15 -27.44
C LEU A 218 -17.61 -6.46 -26.96
N ILE A 219 -16.79 -7.47 -26.68
CA ILE A 219 -17.23 -8.76 -26.13
C ILE A 219 -17.89 -8.56 -24.77
N PHE A 220 -17.27 -7.79 -23.86
CA PHE A 220 -17.84 -7.52 -22.53
C PHE A 220 -19.12 -6.67 -22.58
N LYS A 221 -19.23 -5.77 -23.56
CA LYS A 221 -20.39 -4.92 -23.71
C LYS A 221 -21.63 -5.67 -24.18
N ASP A 222 -21.51 -6.55 -25.18
CA ASP A 222 -22.60 -7.32 -25.77
C ASP A 222 -22.05 -8.57 -26.47
N PRO A 223 -21.83 -9.67 -25.71
CA PRO A 223 -21.25 -10.89 -26.26
C PRO A 223 -22.12 -11.56 -27.35
N ALA A 224 -23.44 -11.52 -27.22
CA ALA A 224 -24.34 -12.11 -28.18
C ALA A 224 -24.23 -11.38 -29.54
N ARG A 225 -24.35 -10.08 -29.54
CA ARG A 225 -24.20 -9.26 -30.74
C ARG A 225 -22.82 -9.39 -31.40
N TYR A 226 -21.77 -9.54 -30.59
CA TYR A 226 -20.42 -9.78 -31.12
C TYR A 226 -20.32 -11.11 -31.85
N LEU A 227 -20.89 -12.20 -31.28
CA LEU A 227 -20.91 -13.52 -31.90
C LEU A 227 -21.76 -13.58 -33.17
N ASP A 228 -22.97 -13.01 -33.14
CA ASP A 228 -23.86 -12.96 -34.30
C ASP A 228 -23.19 -12.30 -35.50
N LYS A 229 -22.52 -11.18 -35.34
CA LYS A 229 -21.79 -10.51 -36.40
C LYS A 229 -20.69 -11.37 -36.97
N ARG A 230 -20.01 -12.16 -36.14
CA ARG A 230 -18.92 -13.09 -36.59
C ARG A 230 -19.47 -14.30 -37.34
N LEU A 231 -20.56 -14.89 -36.85
CA LEU A 231 -21.21 -16.03 -37.53
C LEU A 231 -21.70 -15.64 -38.91
N LEU A 232 -22.36 -14.47 -39.05
CA LEU A 232 -22.80 -13.94 -40.34
C LEU A 232 -21.63 -13.72 -41.33
N ALA A 233 -20.49 -13.25 -40.85
CA ALA A 233 -19.29 -13.07 -41.66
C ALA A 233 -18.70 -14.39 -42.18
N VAL A 234 -18.68 -15.44 -41.33
CA VAL A 234 -18.19 -16.78 -41.68
C VAL A 234 -19.11 -17.46 -42.73
N THR A 235 -20.43 -17.36 -42.55
CA THR A 235 -21.39 -17.94 -43.51
C THR A 235 -21.39 -17.24 -44.86
N ARG A 236 -21.12 -15.94 -44.91
CA ARG A 236 -21.03 -15.17 -46.15
C ARG A 236 -19.77 -15.49 -46.96
N ASN A 237 -18.66 -15.86 -46.33
CA ASN A 237 -17.41 -16.21 -47.00
C ASN A 237 -17.34 -17.67 -47.46
N ARG A 238 -18.37 -18.49 -47.16
CA ARG A 238 -18.50 -19.87 -47.62
C ARG A 238 -19.36 -20.05 -48.91
N LYS A 239 -19.91 -18.96 -49.41
CA LYS A 239 -20.62 -18.89 -50.69
C LYS A 239 -19.70 -18.30 -51.76
#